data_2e3243c6e7e870007b8d1e96b7eb2439
#
_entry.id   2e3243c6e7e870007b8d1e96b7eb2439
#
_cell.length_a   1.000
_cell.length_b   1.000
_cell.length_c   1.000
_cell.angle_alpha   90.00
_cell.angle_beta   90.00
_cell.angle_gamma   90.00
#
_symmetry.space_group_name_H-M   'P 1'
#
loop_
_entity.id
_entity.type
_entity.pdbx_description
1 polymer ?
#
loop_
_entity_poly.entity_id
_entity_poly.type
_entity_poly.pdbx_seq_one_letter_code
_entity_poly.pdbx_strand_id
1 'polypeptide(L)'
;MTTAMTNPAPEASAWSPFGKTAFLVLWTATVVSNVGTWMHDVGAGWLMTELSPSPFVVAMVQAATTAPVFLFALLAGALADLVDRRLLLLVVNVAMGATAAVLAFLVSLDLMTPGLLILFTFLLGTGAAFAAPAWQAIVPKLVERRELSAAIALNSMGINVSRAIGPALAGFLIVAVGLYAPFALNALSFIGIIAALLWWRAPAAAESRMPPEKVGQAIRAGLSYAFNSGPLQATLIRAAGFFIFASCYWAMLPLIARETLDGGPTLYGVLLAAVGAGAVSGALVLPVIKKRLGADGAVAAGALGTAIVLALFALVPTPAIAVLASALGGVCWIAVLSSLHVSAQTALPDWVRARGLSIFLTVFFGAMSGGSLLWGQIASIGGISTALLIASAGAALMVPLTWRAKLNQGMGQDLAPSMHWPEPVVTGDAPSDHGPVMIQVSYQIAAADQPAFHQLMRELARSRRRGGGYGWTLLRDAEQPDRFVESWYEASWAQHLRHHERVSGADRQLQDQIRSLHQGETPPVVSHLLDPAISAGAS
;
A
#
# COMPACT_ATOMS: atom_id res chain seq x y z
N MET A 1 50.15 5.59 -3.37
CA MET A 1 48.96 6.37 -3.75
C MET A 1 48.00 6.30 -2.59
N THR A 2 47.93 7.36 -1.81
CA THR A 2 47.12 7.50 -0.59
C THR A 2 45.67 7.76 -1.04
N THR A 3 44.77 6.81 -0.86
CA THR A 3 43.33 7.02 -1.06
C THR A 3 42.85 8.06 -0.05
N ALA A 4 42.53 9.24 -0.53
CA ALA A 4 41.86 10.26 0.25
C ALA A 4 40.52 9.72 0.70
N MET A 5 40.36 9.46 2.00
CA MET A 5 39.04 9.23 2.62
C MET A 5 38.23 10.51 2.42
N THR A 6 37.30 10.49 1.49
CA THR A 6 36.28 11.55 1.38
C THR A 6 35.44 11.49 2.65
N ASN A 7 35.60 12.49 3.50
CA ASN A 7 34.72 12.72 4.65
C ASN A 7 33.25 12.67 4.13
N PRO A 8 32.35 11.87 4.73
CA PRO A 8 30.95 11.92 4.38
C PRO A 8 30.45 13.35 4.60
N ALA A 9 29.84 13.93 3.57
CA ALA A 9 29.24 15.25 3.67
C ALA A 9 28.30 15.29 4.88
N PRO A 10 28.27 16.38 5.68
CA PRO A 10 27.45 16.45 6.87
C PRO A 10 25.98 16.15 6.52
N GLU A 11 25.35 15.31 7.32
CA GLU A 11 23.93 14.95 7.15
C GLU A 11 23.09 16.23 7.17
N ALA A 12 22.20 16.37 6.20
CA ALA A 12 21.32 17.52 6.11
C ALA A 12 20.42 17.57 7.37
N SER A 13 20.23 18.75 7.95
CA SER A 13 19.32 18.93 9.08
C SER A 13 17.92 18.39 8.76
N ALA A 14 17.23 17.80 9.75
CA ALA A 14 15.84 17.33 9.61
C ALA A 14 14.88 18.41 9.08
N TRP A 15 15.20 19.68 9.26
CA TRP A 15 14.41 20.84 8.84
C TRP A 15 14.92 21.49 7.54
N SER A 16 16.00 20.99 6.95
CA SER A 16 16.59 21.57 5.73
C SER A 16 15.64 21.68 4.55
N PRO A 17 14.65 20.75 4.32
CA PRO A 17 13.71 20.88 3.22
C PRO A 17 12.87 22.17 3.26
N PHE A 18 12.59 22.72 4.44
CA PHE A 18 11.87 23.98 4.57
C PHE A 18 12.64 25.21 4.06
N GLY A 19 13.95 25.10 3.88
CA GLY A 19 14.75 26.11 3.17
C GLY A 19 14.45 26.19 1.66
N LYS A 20 13.77 25.19 1.10
CA LYS A 20 13.32 25.19 -0.31
C LYS A 20 11.90 25.74 -0.39
N THR A 21 11.72 26.93 -0.93
CA THR A 21 10.40 27.61 -1.03
C THR A 21 9.33 26.72 -1.66
N ALA A 22 9.67 25.97 -2.72
CA ALA A 22 8.74 25.07 -3.37
C ALA A 22 8.24 23.94 -2.43
N PHE A 23 9.15 23.35 -1.65
CA PHE A 23 8.77 22.35 -0.65
C PHE A 23 7.89 22.94 0.44
N LEU A 24 8.29 24.08 1.01
CA LEU A 24 7.54 24.74 2.08
C LEU A 24 6.11 25.08 1.66
N VAL A 25 5.94 25.73 0.50
CA VAL A 25 4.61 26.16 0.00
C VAL A 25 3.71 24.94 -0.27
N LEU A 26 4.21 23.95 -1.02
CA LEU A 26 3.44 22.75 -1.35
C LEU A 26 3.15 21.89 -0.11
N TRP A 27 4.10 21.74 0.79
CA TRP A 27 3.92 21.00 2.04
C TRP A 27 2.88 21.66 2.94
N THR A 28 2.96 22.98 3.15
CA THR A 28 1.99 23.71 3.97
C THR A 28 0.59 23.62 3.37
N ALA A 29 0.44 23.84 2.06
CA ALA A 29 -0.84 23.72 1.36
C ALA A 29 -1.41 22.29 1.49
N THR A 30 -0.56 21.26 1.37
CA THR A 30 -0.97 19.87 1.54
C THR A 30 -1.40 19.54 2.97
N VAL A 31 -0.69 20.05 3.98
CA VAL A 31 -1.07 19.84 5.39
C VAL A 31 -2.42 20.50 5.69
N VAL A 32 -2.64 21.74 5.24
CA VAL A 32 -3.92 22.42 5.39
C VAL A 32 -5.05 21.66 4.69
N SER A 33 -4.82 21.17 3.46
CA SER A 33 -5.79 20.35 2.73
C SER A 33 -6.08 19.02 3.44
N ASN A 34 -5.06 18.38 4.00
CA ASN A 34 -5.23 17.15 4.78
C ASN A 34 -6.06 17.40 6.05
N VAL A 35 -5.85 18.51 6.75
CA VAL A 35 -6.70 18.89 7.90
C VAL A 35 -8.15 19.04 7.44
N GLY A 36 -8.40 19.71 6.32
CA GLY A 36 -9.72 19.84 5.72
C GLY A 36 -10.36 18.48 5.40
N THR A 37 -9.60 17.57 4.84
CA THR A 37 -10.05 16.19 4.53
C THR A 37 -10.45 15.44 5.80
N TRP A 38 -9.65 15.49 6.87
CA TRP A 38 -10.02 14.89 8.16
C TRP A 38 -11.25 15.53 8.78
N MET A 39 -11.42 16.84 8.60
CA MET A 39 -12.64 17.53 9.04
C MET A 39 -13.86 17.07 8.24
N HIS A 40 -13.72 16.88 6.91
CA HIS A 40 -14.77 16.33 6.07
C HIS A 40 -15.17 14.92 6.53
N ASP A 41 -14.21 14.03 6.82
CA ASP A 41 -14.46 12.64 7.24
C ASP A 41 -15.30 12.62 8.54
N VAL A 42 -14.98 13.48 9.51
CA VAL A 42 -15.77 13.65 10.74
C VAL A 42 -17.18 14.17 10.43
N GLY A 43 -17.26 15.22 9.61
CA GLY A 43 -18.54 15.80 9.19
C GLY A 43 -19.42 14.78 8.49
N ALA A 44 -18.87 14.00 7.56
CA ALA A 44 -19.60 12.98 6.81
C ALA A 44 -20.08 11.84 7.72
N GLY A 45 -19.19 11.34 8.59
CA GLY A 45 -19.56 10.31 9.58
C GLY A 45 -20.67 10.76 10.51
N TRP A 46 -20.58 11.99 11.04
CA TRP A 46 -21.60 12.54 11.93
C TRP A 46 -22.92 12.84 11.19
N LEU A 47 -22.85 13.52 10.06
CA LEU A 47 -24.03 13.84 9.24
C LEU A 47 -24.82 12.59 8.87
N MET A 48 -24.13 11.49 8.53
CA MET A 48 -24.83 10.26 8.18
C MET A 48 -25.62 9.71 9.37
N THR A 49 -25.16 9.86 10.62
CA THR A 49 -25.94 9.45 11.79
C THR A 49 -27.21 10.29 12.00
N GLU A 50 -27.24 11.51 11.48
CA GLU A 50 -28.45 12.37 11.49
C GLU A 50 -29.41 12.01 10.37
N LEU A 51 -28.86 11.64 9.19
CA LEU A 51 -29.64 11.32 8.00
C LEU A 51 -30.25 9.90 8.02
N SER A 52 -29.66 8.98 8.75
CA SER A 52 -30.09 7.57 8.77
C SER A 52 -29.88 6.90 10.13
N PRO A 53 -30.91 6.22 10.66
CA PRO A 53 -30.76 5.40 11.86
C PRO A 53 -30.11 4.04 11.62
N SER A 54 -29.82 3.68 10.36
CA SER A 54 -29.29 2.36 10.00
C SER A 54 -27.76 2.29 10.19
N PRO A 55 -27.25 1.42 11.07
CA PRO A 55 -25.80 1.20 11.20
C PRO A 55 -25.11 0.80 9.90
N PHE A 56 -25.80 0.07 9.04
CA PHE A 56 -25.28 -0.28 7.70
C PHE A 56 -25.04 0.95 6.83
N VAL A 57 -26.01 1.87 6.80
CA VAL A 57 -25.89 3.10 6.00
C VAL A 57 -24.80 4.01 6.53
N VAL A 58 -24.66 4.12 7.86
CA VAL A 58 -23.55 4.86 8.48
C VAL A 58 -22.19 4.24 8.13
N ALA A 59 -22.08 2.91 8.20
CA ALA A 59 -20.86 2.20 7.82
C ALA A 59 -20.49 2.35 6.33
N MET A 60 -21.48 2.59 5.46
CA MET A 60 -21.23 2.86 4.03
C MET A 60 -20.40 4.13 3.81
N VAL A 61 -20.40 5.11 4.71
CA VAL A 61 -19.52 6.30 4.63
C VAL A 61 -18.05 5.85 4.68
N GLN A 62 -17.69 5.03 5.66
CA GLN A 62 -16.34 4.50 5.78
C GLN A 62 -15.97 3.62 4.58
N ALA A 63 -16.90 2.80 4.10
CA ALA A 63 -16.70 2.00 2.89
C ALA A 63 -16.49 2.91 1.66
N ALA A 64 -17.27 3.98 1.50
CA ALA A 64 -17.16 4.93 0.40
C ALA A 64 -15.84 5.73 0.43
N THR A 65 -15.30 6.00 1.62
CA THR A 65 -13.97 6.63 1.77
C THR A 65 -12.84 5.68 1.31
N THR A 66 -12.96 4.39 1.59
CA THR A 66 -11.88 3.41 1.37
C THR A 66 -11.98 2.62 0.07
N ALA A 67 -13.19 2.37 -0.42
CA ALA A 67 -13.43 1.61 -1.65
C ALA A 67 -12.74 2.17 -2.90
N PRO A 68 -12.65 3.49 -3.13
CA PRO A 68 -11.95 4.01 -4.31
C PRO A 68 -10.48 3.63 -4.36
N VAL A 69 -9.77 3.62 -3.22
CA VAL A 69 -8.36 3.20 -3.20
C VAL A 69 -8.25 1.72 -3.51
N PHE A 70 -9.13 0.88 -2.96
CA PHE A 70 -9.21 -0.54 -3.31
C PHE A 70 -9.40 -0.76 -4.82
N LEU A 71 -10.32 -0.01 -5.44
CA LEU A 71 -10.66 -0.16 -6.86
C LEU A 71 -9.60 0.42 -7.80
N PHE A 72 -9.00 1.54 -7.44
CA PHE A 72 -8.21 2.36 -8.36
C PHE A 72 -6.72 2.45 -8.03
N ALA A 73 -6.21 1.89 -6.91
CA ALA A 73 -4.79 2.03 -6.51
C ALA A 73 -3.81 1.62 -7.61
N LEU A 74 -4.06 0.48 -8.28
CA LEU A 74 -3.21 -0.01 -9.37
C LEU A 74 -3.28 0.90 -10.60
N LEU A 75 -4.47 1.35 -10.95
CA LEU A 75 -4.69 2.25 -12.08
C LEU A 75 -4.08 3.63 -11.82
N ALA A 76 -4.28 4.17 -10.60
CA ALA A 76 -3.75 5.46 -10.19
C ALA A 76 -2.21 5.48 -10.19
N GLY A 77 -1.58 4.41 -9.71
CA GLY A 77 -0.13 4.26 -9.79
C GLY A 77 0.38 4.26 -11.23
N ALA A 78 -0.26 3.49 -12.10
CA ALA A 78 0.11 3.44 -13.51
C ALA A 78 -0.10 4.79 -14.23
N LEU A 79 -1.20 5.48 -13.94
CA LEU A 79 -1.49 6.79 -14.52
C LEU A 79 -0.48 7.86 -14.07
N ALA A 80 -0.07 7.85 -12.79
CA ALA A 80 0.94 8.76 -12.26
C ALA A 80 2.32 8.61 -12.92
N ASP A 81 2.59 7.44 -13.52
CA ASP A 81 3.83 7.21 -14.28
C ASP A 81 3.73 7.64 -15.77
N LEU A 82 2.51 7.67 -16.33
CA LEU A 82 2.27 7.94 -17.76
C LEU A 82 2.00 9.41 -18.06
N VAL A 83 1.43 10.17 -17.11
CA VAL A 83 1.01 11.56 -17.33
C VAL A 83 1.87 12.54 -16.53
N ASP A 84 1.82 13.82 -16.91
CA ASP A 84 2.43 14.88 -16.11
C ASP A 84 1.79 14.92 -14.71
N ARG A 85 2.62 14.64 -13.68
CA ARG A 85 2.20 14.47 -12.28
C ARG A 85 1.61 15.76 -11.70
N ARG A 86 2.13 16.93 -12.13
CA ARG A 86 1.59 18.24 -11.71
C ARG A 86 0.21 18.46 -12.30
N LEU A 87 0.03 18.16 -13.60
CA LEU A 87 -1.27 18.29 -14.25
C LEU A 87 -2.28 17.32 -13.65
N LEU A 88 -1.89 16.08 -13.39
CA LEU A 88 -2.74 15.09 -12.73
C LEU A 88 -3.20 15.59 -11.35
N LEU A 89 -2.28 16.09 -10.51
CA LEU A 89 -2.62 16.66 -9.21
C LEU A 89 -3.52 17.87 -9.33
N LEU A 90 -3.28 18.75 -10.29
CA LEU A 90 -4.11 19.93 -10.51
C LEU A 90 -5.54 19.55 -10.86
N VAL A 91 -5.73 18.67 -11.86
CA VAL A 91 -7.06 18.21 -12.31
C VAL A 91 -7.80 17.53 -11.16
N VAL A 92 -7.12 16.63 -10.45
CA VAL A 92 -7.71 15.89 -9.32
C VAL A 92 -8.11 16.82 -8.18
N ASN A 93 -7.25 17.77 -7.79
CA ASN A 93 -7.57 18.71 -6.71
C ASN A 93 -8.68 19.71 -7.11
N VAL A 94 -8.76 20.11 -8.37
CA VAL A 94 -9.89 20.93 -8.88
C VAL A 94 -11.20 20.13 -8.80
N ALA A 95 -11.20 18.87 -9.24
CA ALA A 95 -12.38 18.01 -9.16
C ALA A 95 -12.80 17.77 -7.70
N MET A 96 -11.85 17.48 -6.79
CA MET A 96 -12.12 17.30 -5.36
C MET A 96 -12.65 18.60 -4.73
N GLY A 97 -12.05 19.74 -5.04
CA GLY A 97 -12.49 21.05 -4.54
C GLY A 97 -13.91 21.39 -5.00
N ALA A 98 -14.24 21.16 -6.28
CA ALA A 98 -15.59 21.35 -6.82
C ALA A 98 -16.59 20.39 -6.13
N THR A 99 -16.23 19.12 -5.97
CA THR A 99 -17.05 18.11 -5.28
C THR A 99 -17.33 18.52 -3.83
N ALA A 100 -16.29 18.95 -3.10
CA ALA A 100 -16.42 19.43 -1.72
C ALA A 100 -17.26 20.70 -1.61
N ALA A 101 -17.13 21.64 -2.56
CA ALA A 101 -17.91 22.86 -2.60
C ALA A 101 -19.41 22.59 -2.84
N VAL A 102 -19.74 21.71 -3.79
CA VAL A 102 -21.13 21.30 -4.05
C VAL A 102 -21.71 20.59 -2.83
N LEU A 103 -20.94 19.68 -2.19
CA LEU A 103 -21.37 19.01 -0.98
C LEU A 103 -21.65 20.03 0.14
N ALA A 104 -20.73 20.95 0.42
CA ALA A 104 -20.91 21.99 1.43
C ALA A 104 -22.15 22.84 1.18
N PHE A 105 -22.38 23.19 -0.08
CA PHE A 105 -23.56 23.95 -0.50
C PHE A 105 -24.86 23.17 -0.25
N LEU A 106 -24.93 21.90 -0.63
CA LEU A 106 -26.10 21.05 -0.38
C LEU A 106 -26.39 20.85 1.10
N VAL A 107 -25.33 20.69 1.92
CA VAL A 107 -25.47 20.59 3.37
C VAL A 107 -25.99 21.89 3.97
N SER A 108 -25.54 23.07 3.47
CA SER A 108 -26.00 24.38 3.97
C SER A 108 -27.46 24.68 3.65
N LEU A 109 -28.03 23.98 2.67
CA LEU A 109 -29.44 24.09 2.27
C LEU A 109 -30.34 22.98 2.82
N ASP A 110 -29.79 22.08 3.67
CA ASP A 110 -30.48 20.88 4.18
C ASP A 110 -31.01 19.94 3.08
N LEU A 111 -30.37 19.94 1.90
CA LEU A 111 -30.75 19.11 0.75
C LEU A 111 -29.97 17.77 0.68
N MET A 112 -29.12 17.49 1.67
CA MET A 112 -28.30 16.29 1.66
C MET A 112 -29.13 15.04 1.98
N THR A 113 -28.92 13.99 1.19
CA THR A 113 -29.51 12.68 1.41
C THR A 113 -28.40 11.64 1.68
N PRO A 114 -28.71 10.48 2.31
CA PRO A 114 -27.72 9.44 2.54
C PRO A 114 -27.00 8.98 1.26
N GLY A 115 -27.75 8.81 0.16
CA GLY A 115 -27.17 8.40 -1.13
C GLY A 115 -26.23 9.46 -1.73
N LEU A 116 -26.58 10.74 -1.65
CA LEU A 116 -25.72 11.84 -2.10
C LEU A 116 -24.45 11.93 -1.26
N LEU A 117 -24.55 11.80 0.06
CA LEU A 117 -23.38 11.85 0.93
C LEU A 117 -22.41 10.71 0.63
N ILE A 118 -22.90 9.48 0.41
CA ILE A 118 -22.08 8.34 0.00
C ILE A 118 -21.43 8.61 -1.36
N LEU A 119 -22.17 9.14 -2.34
CA LEU A 119 -21.64 9.47 -3.66
C LEU A 119 -20.52 10.52 -3.58
N PHE A 120 -20.73 11.61 -2.87
CA PHE A 120 -19.72 12.67 -2.73
C PHE A 120 -18.48 12.18 -1.97
N THR A 121 -18.66 11.39 -0.92
CA THR A 121 -17.55 10.75 -0.19
C THR A 121 -16.76 9.81 -1.10
N PHE A 122 -17.43 9.01 -1.93
CA PHE A 122 -16.78 8.13 -2.90
C PHE A 122 -16.00 8.91 -3.96
N LEU A 123 -16.55 10.01 -4.48
CA LEU A 123 -15.87 10.89 -5.45
C LEU A 123 -14.61 11.53 -4.85
N LEU A 124 -14.69 12.03 -3.61
CA LEU A 124 -13.53 12.59 -2.90
C LEU A 124 -12.47 11.50 -2.63
N GLY A 125 -12.89 10.31 -2.21
CA GLY A 125 -12.01 9.16 -2.05
C GLY A 125 -11.34 8.74 -3.37
N THR A 126 -12.06 8.86 -4.50
CA THR A 126 -11.51 8.60 -5.83
C THR A 126 -10.40 9.61 -6.16
N GLY A 127 -10.65 10.89 -5.92
CA GLY A 127 -9.63 11.92 -6.07
C GLY A 127 -8.39 11.63 -5.21
N ALA A 128 -8.58 11.29 -3.93
CA ALA A 128 -7.49 10.94 -3.03
C ALA A 128 -6.67 9.73 -3.52
N ALA A 129 -7.33 8.70 -4.09
CA ALA A 129 -6.66 7.52 -4.65
C ALA A 129 -5.72 7.89 -5.81
N PHE A 130 -6.09 8.84 -6.67
CA PHE A 130 -5.23 9.32 -7.76
C PHE A 130 -4.20 10.35 -7.31
N ALA A 131 -4.51 11.20 -6.32
CA ALA A 131 -3.58 12.20 -5.82
C ALA A 131 -2.38 11.60 -5.09
N ALA A 132 -2.58 10.54 -4.30
CA ALA A 132 -1.55 9.97 -3.43
C ALA A 132 -0.27 9.53 -4.17
N PRO A 133 -0.31 8.70 -5.23
CA PRO A 133 0.91 8.29 -5.95
C PRO A 133 1.56 9.46 -6.69
N ALA A 134 0.77 10.38 -7.27
CA ALA A 134 1.29 11.56 -7.94
C ALA A 134 2.03 12.50 -6.97
N TRP A 135 1.50 12.70 -5.76
CA TRP A 135 2.14 13.48 -4.69
C TRP A 135 3.47 12.85 -4.26
N GLN A 136 3.48 11.56 -3.96
CA GLN A 136 4.70 10.84 -3.58
C GLN A 136 5.81 10.94 -4.65
N ALA A 137 5.43 10.98 -5.91
CA ALA A 137 6.35 11.11 -7.03
C ALA A 137 6.86 12.55 -7.27
N ILE A 138 6.19 13.58 -6.72
CA ILE A 138 6.64 14.99 -6.79
C ILE A 138 7.62 15.32 -5.66
N VAL A 139 7.42 14.80 -4.44
CA VAL A 139 8.26 15.11 -3.27
C VAL A 139 9.76 15.03 -3.56
N PRO A 140 10.31 13.98 -4.24
CA PRO A 140 11.72 13.92 -4.58
C PRO A 140 12.21 15.01 -5.54
N LYS A 141 11.31 15.69 -6.26
CA LYS A 141 11.65 16.78 -7.19
C LYS A 141 11.70 18.16 -6.52
N LEU A 142 11.24 18.25 -5.27
CA LEU A 142 11.17 19.51 -4.50
C LEU A 142 12.44 19.76 -3.69
N VAL A 143 13.26 18.74 -3.46
CA VAL A 143 14.43 18.79 -2.57
C VAL A 143 15.64 18.14 -3.22
N GLU A 144 16.83 18.40 -2.71
CA GLU A 144 18.05 17.73 -3.13
C GLU A 144 18.07 16.28 -2.62
N ARG A 145 18.79 15.39 -3.33
CA ARG A 145 18.86 13.96 -2.98
C ARG A 145 19.28 13.70 -1.52
N ARG A 146 20.17 14.53 -0.98
CA ARG A 146 20.63 14.47 0.43
C ARG A 146 19.55 14.86 1.44
N GLU A 147 18.53 15.63 1.03
CA GLU A 147 17.43 16.11 1.88
C GLU A 147 16.18 15.21 1.77
N LEU A 148 16.18 14.23 0.87
CA LEU A 148 15.00 13.41 0.56
C LEU A 148 14.47 12.66 1.79
N SER A 149 15.34 12.10 2.61
CA SER A 149 14.96 11.40 3.84
C SER A 149 14.23 12.34 4.82
N ALA A 150 14.74 13.56 4.99
CA ALA A 150 14.11 14.58 5.82
C ALA A 150 12.76 15.04 5.23
N ALA A 151 12.67 15.22 3.90
CA ALA A 151 11.42 15.58 3.23
C ALA A 151 10.33 14.52 3.41
N ILE A 152 10.67 13.23 3.29
CA ILE A 152 9.74 12.11 3.53
C ILE A 152 9.28 12.10 5.00
N ALA A 153 10.20 12.33 5.96
CA ALA A 153 9.86 12.40 7.38
C ALA A 153 8.91 13.57 7.68
N LEU A 154 9.17 14.76 7.13
CA LEU A 154 8.31 15.93 7.27
C LEU A 154 6.93 15.71 6.64
N ASN A 155 6.86 15.06 5.48
CA ASN A 155 5.59 14.72 4.85
C ASN A 155 4.76 13.77 5.75
N SER A 156 5.40 12.74 6.31
CA SER A 156 4.75 11.82 7.26
C SER A 156 4.30 12.55 8.54
N MET A 157 5.11 13.50 9.04
CA MET A 157 4.76 14.33 10.18
C MET A 157 3.51 15.17 9.87
N GLY A 158 3.45 15.83 8.69
CA GLY A 158 2.31 16.61 8.26
C GLY A 158 0.99 15.80 8.24
N ILE A 159 1.03 14.58 7.70
CA ILE A 159 -0.13 13.66 7.68
C ILE A 159 -0.60 13.33 9.11
N ASN A 160 0.32 13.03 10.02
CA ASN A 160 -0.04 12.68 11.40
C ASN A 160 -0.55 13.88 12.21
N VAL A 161 0.02 15.05 12.00
CA VAL A 161 -0.48 16.31 12.60
C VAL A 161 -1.89 16.60 12.12
N SER A 162 -2.16 16.48 10.81
CA SER A 162 -3.49 16.66 10.24
C SER A 162 -4.52 15.69 10.83
N ARG A 163 -4.12 14.42 11.01
CA ARG A 163 -4.96 13.38 11.62
C ARG A 163 -5.31 13.66 13.08
N ALA A 164 -4.39 14.28 13.84
CA ALA A 164 -4.63 14.61 15.24
C ALA A 164 -5.50 15.86 15.40
N ILE A 165 -5.26 16.90 14.58
CA ILE A 165 -5.91 18.20 14.72
C ILE A 165 -7.26 18.25 13.99
N GLY A 166 -7.36 17.69 12.77
CA GLY A 166 -8.54 17.78 11.92
C GLY A 166 -9.83 17.34 12.61
N PRO A 167 -9.90 16.14 13.20
CA PRO A 167 -11.12 15.67 13.88
C PRO A 167 -11.54 16.53 15.05
N ALA A 168 -10.61 17.00 15.88
CA ALA A 168 -10.92 17.88 17.01
C ALA A 168 -11.51 19.21 16.55
N LEU A 169 -10.92 19.82 15.51
CA LEU A 169 -11.44 21.04 14.90
C LEU A 169 -12.82 20.81 14.29
N ALA A 170 -13.05 19.69 13.62
CA ALA A 170 -14.35 19.39 13.04
C ALA A 170 -15.44 19.29 14.09
N GLY A 171 -15.21 18.51 15.18
CA GLY A 171 -16.16 18.37 16.26
C GLY A 171 -16.51 19.70 16.93
N PHE A 172 -15.51 20.58 17.13
CA PHE A 172 -15.73 21.93 17.64
C PHE A 172 -16.51 22.81 16.66
N LEU A 173 -16.15 22.80 15.38
CA LEU A 173 -16.79 23.65 14.37
C LEU A 173 -18.24 23.25 14.11
N ILE A 174 -18.58 21.97 14.16
CA ILE A 174 -19.97 21.51 14.02
C ILE A 174 -20.86 22.14 15.09
N VAL A 175 -20.36 22.20 16.33
CA VAL A 175 -21.13 22.79 17.45
C VAL A 175 -21.15 24.33 17.41
N ALA A 176 -20.01 24.95 17.06
CA ALA A 176 -19.86 26.40 17.11
C ALA A 176 -20.50 27.13 15.91
N VAL A 177 -20.46 26.52 14.73
CA VAL A 177 -20.84 27.18 13.47
C VAL A 177 -21.96 26.45 12.74
N GLY A 178 -21.98 25.11 12.87
CA GLY A 178 -22.92 24.23 12.20
C GLY A 178 -22.26 23.14 11.36
N LEU A 179 -23.06 22.18 10.94
CA LEU A 179 -22.63 20.96 10.29
C LEU A 179 -21.98 21.20 8.91
N TYR A 180 -22.34 22.30 8.23
CA TYR A 180 -21.75 22.66 6.94
C TYR A 180 -20.29 23.14 7.03
N ALA A 181 -19.85 23.62 8.22
CA ALA A 181 -18.56 24.30 8.38
C ALA A 181 -17.35 23.39 8.05
N PRO A 182 -17.25 22.13 8.49
CA PRO A 182 -16.17 21.24 8.10
C PRO A 182 -16.06 21.03 6.58
N PHE A 183 -17.19 20.92 5.89
CA PHE A 183 -17.24 20.73 4.44
C PHE A 183 -16.82 21.99 3.69
N ALA A 184 -17.27 23.16 4.14
CA ALA A 184 -16.91 24.45 3.55
C ALA A 184 -15.41 24.73 3.72
N LEU A 185 -14.85 24.48 4.90
CA LEU A 185 -13.41 24.64 5.13
C LEU A 185 -12.57 23.64 4.34
N ASN A 186 -13.05 22.40 4.18
CA ASN A 186 -12.40 21.46 3.28
C ASN A 186 -12.39 21.95 1.84
N ALA A 187 -13.52 22.46 1.32
CA ALA A 187 -13.60 23.05 -0.02
C ALA A 187 -12.61 24.23 -0.19
N LEU A 188 -12.54 25.12 0.79
CA LEU A 188 -11.61 26.25 0.79
C LEU A 188 -10.14 25.78 0.83
N SER A 189 -9.83 24.70 1.53
CA SER A 189 -8.47 24.17 1.64
C SER A 189 -7.91 23.74 0.28
N PHE A 190 -8.75 23.26 -0.65
CA PHE A 190 -8.34 22.93 -2.00
C PHE A 190 -7.86 24.14 -2.81
N ILE A 191 -8.35 25.34 -2.53
CA ILE A 191 -7.88 26.56 -3.20
C ILE A 191 -6.38 26.76 -2.94
N GLY A 192 -5.93 26.51 -1.71
CA GLY A 192 -4.53 26.64 -1.34
C GLY A 192 -3.62 25.69 -2.10
N ILE A 193 -3.99 24.41 -2.20
CA ILE A 193 -3.16 23.42 -2.92
C ILE A 193 -3.21 23.65 -4.44
N ILE A 194 -4.37 24.06 -5.00
CA ILE A 194 -4.51 24.42 -6.42
C ILE A 194 -3.62 25.62 -6.74
N ALA A 195 -3.67 26.69 -5.93
CA ALA A 195 -2.83 27.87 -6.11
C ALA A 195 -1.33 27.54 -6.03
N ALA A 196 -0.93 26.70 -5.05
CA ALA A 196 0.45 26.23 -4.91
C ALA A 196 0.92 25.41 -6.14
N LEU A 197 0.07 24.53 -6.67
CA LEU A 197 0.38 23.74 -7.87
C LEU A 197 0.43 24.59 -9.15
N LEU A 198 -0.40 25.65 -9.25
CA LEU A 198 -0.34 26.60 -10.37
C LEU A 198 0.94 27.44 -10.32
N TRP A 199 1.34 27.87 -9.14
CA TRP A 199 2.57 28.63 -8.92
C TRP A 199 3.82 27.79 -9.19
N TRP A 200 3.86 26.53 -8.72
CA TRP A 200 5.03 25.68 -8.88
C TRP A 200 5.17 25.16 -10.30
N ARG A 201 6.36 25.27 -10.89
CA ARG A 201 6.69 24.72 -12.21
C ARG A 201 7.60 23.50 -12.02
N ALA A 202 7.18 22.36 -12.51
CA ALA A 202 7.98 21.15 -12.47
C ALA A 202 9.25 21.31 -13.33
N PRO A 203 10.43 20.89 -12.84
CA PRO A 203 11.61 20.74 -13.69
C PRO A 203 11.31 19.77 -14.85
N ALA A 204 11.89 20.02 -16.03
CA ALA A 204 11.77 19.12 -17.18
C ALA A 204 12.21 17.70 -16.79
N ALA A 205 11.42 16.70 -17.13
CA ALA A 205 11.78 15.32 -16.89
C ALA A 205 12.96 14.92 -17.79
N ALA A 206 13.96 14.23 -17.23
CA ALA A 206 14.98 13.57 -18.03
C ALA A 206 14.33 12.45 -18.86
N GLU A 207 14.61 12.39 -20.15
CA GLU A 207 14.11 11.34 -21.04
C GLU A 207 14.65 9.96 -20.58
N SER A 208 13.75 9.02 -20.41
CA SER A 208 14.13 7.62 -20.15
C SER A 208 14.67 6.98 -21.43
N ARG A 209 15.79 6.27 -21.32
CA ARG A 209 16.42 5.59 -22.47
C ARG A 209 15.67 4.33 -22.95
N MET A 210 14.79 3.77 -22.15
CA MET A 210 14.00 2.58 -22.52
C MET A 210 12.54 2.94 -22.76
N PRO A 211 11.86 2.27 -23.73
CA PRO A 211 10.44 2.44 -23.94
C PRO A 211 9.65 2.14 -22.64
N PRO A 212 8.60 2.90 -22.33
CA PRO A 212 7.78 2.65 -21.15
C PRO A 212 7.12 1.26 -21.23
N GLU A 213 7.05 0.57 -20.09
CA GLU A 213 6.38 -0.73 -19.99
C GLU A 213 4.86 -0.53 -20.16
N LYS A 214 4.21 -1.38 -20.97
CA LYS A 214 2.75 -1.32 -21.16
C LYS A 214 2.04 -1.58 -19.80
N VAL A 215 1.06 -0.76 -19.44
CA VAL A 215 0.34 -0.79 -18.14
C VAL A 215 -0.13 -2.21 -17.77
N GLY A 216 -0.73 -2.93 -18.72
CA GLY A 216 -1.20 -4.29 -18.48
C GLY A 216 -0.08 -5.28 -18.13
N GLN A 217 1.10 -5.13 -18.76
CA GLN A 217 2.28 -5.96 -18.44
C GLN A 217 2.83 -5.62 -17.06
N ALA A 218 2.85 -4.33 -16.71
CA ALA A 218 3.27 -3.84 -15.41
C ALA A 218 2.39 -4.38 -14.27
N ILE A 219 1.06 -4.32 -14.42
CA ILE A 219 0.10 -4.88 -13.45
C ILE A 219 0.29 -6.40 -13.33
N ARG A 220 0.38 -7.11 -14.47
CA ARG A 220 0.59 -8.56 -14.48
C ARG A 220 1.88 -8.96 -13.78
N ALA A 221 2.98 -8.23 -13.98
CA ALA A 221 4.26 -8.48 -13.32
C ALA A 221 4.14 -8.28 -11.80
N GLY A 222 3.46 -7.21 -11.34
CA GLY A 222 3.19 -6.98 -9.91
C GLY A 222 2.36 -8.09 -9.29
N LEU A 223 1.27 -8.49 -9.91
CA LEU A 223 0.41 -9.59 -9.45
C LEU A 223 1.18 -10.93 -9.43
N SER A 224 1.93 -11.23 -10.51
CA SER A 224 2.74 -12.45 -10.56
C SER A 224 3.76 -12.49 -9.43
N TYR A 225 4.41 -11.36 -9.14
CA TYR A 225 5.31 -11.26 -7.99
C TYR A 225 4.57 -11.52 -6.67
N ALA A 226 3.45 -10.87 -6.44
CA ALA A 226 2.68 -11.00 -5.20
C ALA A 226 2.21 -12.44 -4.96
N PHE A 227 1.71 -13.11 -6.00
CA PHE A 227 1.26 -14.51 -5.90
C PHE A 227 2.39 -15.54 -5.77
N ASN A 228 3.63 -15.17 -6.05
CA ASN A 228 4.79 -16.09 -5.99
C ASN A 228 5.84 -15.67 -4.95
N SER A 229 5.60 -14.60 -4.17
CA SER A 229 6.47 -14.15 -3.07
C SER A 229 5.88 -14.55 -1.72
N GLY A 230 6.42 -15.59 -1.07
CA GLY A 230 5.99 -16.03 0.26
C GLY A 230 6.04 -14.92 1.32
N PRO A 231 7.13 -14.11 1.41
CA PRO A 231 7.22 -13.00 2.34
C PRO A 231 6.11 -11.96 2.15
N LEU A 232 5.79 -11.61 0.89
CA LEU A 232 4.72 -10.65 0.61
C LEU A 232 3.34 -11.25 0.92
N GLN A 233 3.09 -12.52 0.55
CA GLN A 233 1.83 -13.21 0.87
C GLN A 233 1.58 -13.26 2.37
N ALA A 234 2.60 -13.57 3.19
CA ALA A 234 2.47 -13.57 4.63
C ALA A 234 2.03 -12.20 5.17
N THR A 235 2.59 -11.11 4.61
CA THR A 235 2.21 -9.75 4.95
C THR A 235 0.77 -9.44 4.53
N LEU A 236 0.35 -9.83 3.31
CA LEU A 236 -1.00 -9.60 2.78
C LEU A 236 -2.07 -10.36 3.59
N ILE A 237 -1.80 -11.62 3.97
CA ILE A 237 -2.70 -12.43 4.81
C ILE A 237 -2.91 -11.77 6.17
N ARG A 238 -1.84 -11.31 6.82
CA ARG A 238 -1.94 -10.61 8.10
C ARG A 238 -2.63 -9.25 7.98
N ALA A 239 -2.38 -8.53 6.89
CA ALA A 239 -3.05 -7.26 6.61
C ALA A 239 -4.56 -7.47 6.46
N ALA A 240 -4.98 -8.38 5.59
CA ALA A 240 -6.40 -8.71 5.42
C ALA A 240 -7.04 -9.13 6.74
N GLY A 241 -6.38 -10.04 7.47
CA GLY A 241 -6.87 -10.54 8.75
C GLY A 241 -7.03 -9.47 9.83
N PHE A 242 -6.10 -8.53 9.93
CA PHE A 242 -6.21 -7.46 10.91
C PHE A 242 -7.24 -6.40 10.50
N PHE A 243 -7.14 -5.88 9.27
CA PHE A 243 -7.91 -4.70 8.86
C PHE A 243 -9.40 -4.99 8.70
N ILE A 244 -9.80 -6.22 8.38
CA ILE A 244 -11.22 -6.59 8.34
C ILE A 244 -11.89 -6.43 9.71
N PHE A 245 -11.21 -6.77 10.81
CA PHE A 245 -11.75 -6.62 12.16
C PHE A 245 -11.58 -5.19 12.70
N ALA A 246 -10.43 -4.58 12.44
CA ALA A 246 -10.17 -3.21 12.85
C ALA A 246 -11.12 -2.20 12.18
N SER A 247 -11.64 -2.48 10.97
CA SER A 247 -12.63 -1.62 10.31
C SER A 247 -13.92 -1.45 11.11
N CYS A 248 -14.23 -2.37 12.03
CA CYS A 248 -15.44 -2.33 12.84
C CYS A 248 -15.53 -1.04 13.66
N TYR A 249 -14.49 -0.70 14.43
CA TYR A 249 -14.56 0.51 15.24
C TYR A 249 -14.51 1.79 14.38
N TRP A 250 -13.77 1.79 13.28
CA TRP A 250 -13.75 2.94 12.36
C TRP A 250 -15.13 3.22 11.77
N ALA A 251 -15.85 2.17 11.34
CA ALA A 251 -17.18 2.30 10.77
C ALA A 251 -18.24 2.62 11.81
N MET A 252 -18.10 2.10 13.05
CA MET A 252 -19.10 2.27 14.10
C MET A 252 -18.82 3.45 15.03
N LEU A 253 -17.65 4.08 14.98
CA LEU A 253 -17.25 5.13 15.93
C LEU A 253 -18.23 6.32 15.99
N PRO A 254 -18.82 6.83 14.90
CA PRO A 254 -19.84 7.89 14.98
C PRO A 254 -21.11 7.42 15.71
N LEU A 255 -21.54 6.17 15.51
CA LEU A 255 -22.69 5.57 16.23
C LEU A 255 -22.37 5.29 17.69
N ILE A 256 -21.16 4.82 17.98
CA ILE A 256 -20.70 4.65 19.38
C ILE A 256 -20.76 5.99 20.12
N ALA A 257 -20.26 7.06 19.50
CA ALA A 257 -20.31 8.39 20.10
C ALA A 257 -21.75 8.87 20.35
N ARG A 258 -22.65 8.66 19.38
CA ARG A 258 -24.02 9.15 19.43
C ARG A 258 -24.94 8.26 20.26
N GLU A 259 -24.99 6.94 19.98
CA GLU A 259 -25.99 6.04 20.52
C GLU A 259 -25.52 5.30 21.77
N THR A 260 -24.22 4.96 21.85
CA THR A 260 -23.69 4.20 22.97
C THR A 260 -23.25 5.09 24.13
N LEU A 261 -22.67 6.26 23.80
CA LEU A 261 -22.12 7.20 24.77
C LEU A 261 -23.03 8.42 25.00
N ASP A 262 -24.15 8.52 24.30
CA ASP A 262 -25.09 9.66 24.34
C ASP A 262 -24.38 11.02 24.15
N GLY A 263 -23.37 11.04 23.26
CA GLY A 263 -22.49 12.17 23.02
C GLY A 263 -22.77 12.90 21.73
N GLY A 264 -22.30 14.15 21.65
CA GLY A 264 -22.41 14.99 20.45
C GLY A 264 -21.21 14.87 19.51
N PRO A 265 -21.18 15.68 18.42
CA PRO A 265 -20.10 15.71 17.45
C PRO A 265 -18.73 16.05 18.06
N THR A 266 -18.70 16.83 19.15
CA THR A 266 -17.48 17.13 19.89
C THR A 266 -16.86 15.84 20.47
N LEU A 267 -17.67 14.96 21.08
CA LEU A 267 -17.18 13.69 21.61
C LEU A 267 -16.61 12.82 20.48
N TYR A 268 -17.33 12.72 19.36
CA TYR A 268 -16.82 11.98 18.20
C TYR A 268 -15.47 12.53 17.70
N GLY A 269 -15.35 13.86 17.59
CA GLY A 269 -14.08 14.51 17.25
C GLY A 269 -12.95 14.23 18.24
N VAL A 270 -13.27 14.24 19.55
CA VAL A 270 -12.31 13.90 20.62
C VAL A 270 -11.87 12.43 20.55
N LEU A 271 -12.79 11.49 20.29
CA LEU A 271 -12.43 10.07 20.13
C LEU A 271 -11.46 9.86 18.96
N LEU A 272 -11.71 10.49 17.80
CA LEU A 272 -10.80 10.42 16.65
C LEU A 272 -9.47 11.14 16.90
N ALA A 273 -9.49 12.29 17.59
CA ALA A 273 -8.27 12.97 18.01
C ALA A 273 -7.44 12.13 18.97
N ALA A 274 -8.09 11.40 19.90
CA ALA A 274 -7.44 10.46 20.80
C ALA A 274 -6.78 9.29 20.03
N VAL A 275 -7.45 8.77 18.99
CA VAL A 275 -6.82 7.78 18.06
C VAL A 275 -5.57 8.38 17.41
N GLY A 276 -5.65 9.62 16.92
CA GLY A 276 -4.51 10.32 16.31
C GLY A 276 -3.34 10.51 17.31
N ALA A 277 -3.63 10.99 18.51
CA ALA A 277 -2.64 11.16 19.58
C ALA A 277 -2.01 9.82 19.99
N GLY A 278 -2.84 8.78 20.09
CA GLY A 278 -2.38 7.42 20.32
C GLY A 278 -1.46 6.89 19.24
N ALA A 279 -1.77 7.18 17.97
CA ALA A 279 -0.91 6.78 16.85
C ALA A 279 0.46 7.50 16.88
N VAL A 280 0.48 8.78 17.23
CA VAL A 280 1.74 9.54 17.38
C VAL A 280 2.59 8.99 18.53
N SER A 281 2.00 8.83 19.72
CA SER A 281 2.71 8.26 20.88
C SER A 281 3.14 6.81 20.63
N GLY A 282 2.28 6.02 19.98
CA GLY A 282 2.58 4.66 19.56
C GLY A 282 3.78 4.57 18.61
N ALA A 283 3.90 5.51 17.67
CA ALA A 283 5.05 5.57 16.77
C ALA A 283 6.37 5.79 17.50
N LEU A 284 6.37 6.58 18.58
CA LEU A 284 7.56 6.81 19.42
C LEU A 284 7.97 5.57 20.22
N VAL A 285 6.99 4.79 20.68
CA VAL A 285 7.23 3.58 21.51
C VAL A 285 7.48 2.34 20.65
N LEU A 286 7.04 2.34 19.40
CA LEU A 286 7.12 1.20 18.48
C LEU A 286 8.53 0.59 18.30
N PRO A 287 9.64 1.37 18.22
CA PRO A 287 10.98 0.79 18.16
C PRO A 287 11.32 -0.08 19.37
N VAL A 288 10.88 0.34 20.57
CA VAL A 288 11.09 -0.43 21.81
C VAL A 288 10.27 -1.72 21.78
N ILE A 289 9.00 -1.63 21.35
CA ILE A 289 8.12 -2.79 21.21
C ILE A 289 8.73 -3.80 20.22
N LYS A 290 9.16 -3.34 19.04
CA LYS A 290 9.79 -4.19 18.01
C LYS A 290 11.11 -4.81 18.48
N LYS A 291 11.90 -4.09 19.26
CA LYS A 291 13.15 -4.64 19.82
C LYS A 291 12.88 -5.80 20.78
N ARG A 292 11.78 -5.76 21.55
CA ARG A 292 11.43 -6.80 22.54
C ARG A 292 10.63 -7.96 21.96
N LEU A 293 9.67 -7.67 21.09
CA LEU A 293 8.68 -8.64 20.60
C LEU A 293 8.90 -9.06 19.14
N GLY A 294 9.80 -8.38 18.42
CA GLY A 294 9.92 -8.52 16.97
C GLY A 294 8.72 -7.96 16.21
N ALA A 295 8.72 -8.08 14.88
CA ALA A 295 7.63 -7.61 14.03
C ALA A 295 6.34 -8.44 14.23
N ASP A 296 6.49 -9.76 14.33
CA ASP A 296 5.35 -10.68 14.57
C ASP A 296 4.66 -10.40 15.90
N GLY A 297 5.45 -10.21 16.97
CA GLY A 297 4.93 -9.89 18.30
C GLY A 297 4.29 -8.51 18.36
N ALA A 298 4.83 -7.51 17.65
CA ALA A 298 4.24 -6.17 17.58
C ALA A 298 2.87 -6.20 16.90
N VAL A 299 2.72 -6.96 15.81
CA VAL A 299 1.42 -7.15 15.13
C VAL A 299 0.44 -7.94 16.00
N ALA A 300 0.90 -8.98 16.69
CA ALA A 300 0.05 -9.75 17.61
C ALA A 300 -0.44 -8.89 18.78
N ALA A 301 0.47 -8.12 19.42
CA ALA A 301 0.12 -7.20 20.49
C ALA A 301 -0.87 -6.11 20.03
N GLY A 302 -0.66 -5.56 18.82
CA GLY A 302 -1.57 -4.59 18.22
C GLY A 302 -2.96 -5.19 17.92
N ALA A 303 -3.02 -6.43 17.42
CA ALA A 303 -4.29 -7.11 17.15
C ALA A 303 -5.05 -7.44 18.47
N LEU A 304 -4.37 -7.96 19.48
CA LEU A 304 -4.97 -8.20 20.80
C LEU A 304 -5.40 -6.90 21.49
N GLY A 305 -4.58 -5.85 21.39
CA GLY A 305 -4.95 -4.53 21.90
C GLY A 305 -6.19 -3.96 21.18
N THR A 306 -6.31 -4.15 19.86
CA THR A 306 -7.51 -3.78 19.08
C THR A 306 -8.73 -4.60 19.52
N ALA A 307 -8.57 -5.90 19.81
CA ALA A 307 -9.64 -6.72 20.37
C ALA A 307 -10.13 -6.18 21.73
N ILE A 308 -9.20 -5.78 22.60
CA ILE A 308 -9.53 -5.15 23.89
C ILE A 308 -10.28 -3.83 23.67
N VAL A 309 -9.84 -2.98 22.75
CA VAL A 309 -10.51 -1.71 22.41
C VAL A 309 -11.95 -1.96 21.97
N LEU A 310 -12.18 -2.91 21.08
CA LEU A 310 -13.52 -3.28 20.60
C LEU A 310 -14.41 -3.79 21.75
N ALA A 311 -13.85 -4.62 22.66
CA ALA A 311 -14.56 -5.10 23.84
C ALA A 311 -14.90 -3.97 24.81
N LEU A 312 -13.98 -3.01 25.03
CA LEU A 312 -14.22 -1.86 25.89
C LEU A 312 -15.37 -0.98 25.37
N PHE A 313 -15.40 -0.70 24.07
CA PHE A 313 -16.52 0.03 23.46
C PHE A 313 -17.85 -0.70 23.60
N ALA A 314 -17.85 -2.04 23.55
CA ALA A 314 -19.07 -2.82 23.66
C ALA A 314 -19.60 -2.95 25.10
N LEU A 315 -18.70 -3.06 26.09
CA LEU A 315 -19.04 -3.46 27.47
C LEU A 315 -19.01 -2.32 28.47
N VAL A 316 -18.27 -1.25 28.22
CA VAL A 316 -18.05 -0.15 29.15
C VAL A 316 -18.37 1.20 28.50
N PRO A 317 -19.65 1.54 28.34
CA PRO A 317 -20.07 2.73 27.62
C PRO A 317 -19.92 4.02 28.47
N THR A 318 -18.68 4.38 28.81
CA THR A 318 -18.39 5.64 29.50
C THR A 318 -17.43 6.50 28.67
N PRO A 319 -17.69 7.82 28.50
CA PRO A 319 -16.88 8.68 27.65
C PRO A 319 -15.39 8.67 28.00
N ALA A 320 -15.03 8.65 29.28
CA ALA A 320 -13.63 8.65 29.71
C ALA A 320 -12.90 7.37 29.29
N ILE A 321 -13.52 6.19 29.43
CA ILE A 321 -12.95 4.91 28.99
C ILE A 321 -12.90 4.85 27.48
N ALA A 322 -13.89 5.38 26.78
CA ALA A 322 -13.92 5.44 25.33
C ALA A 322 -12.75 6.29 24.77
N VAL A 323 -12.41 7.41 25.39
CA VAL A 323 -11.24 8.23 25.01
C VAL A 323 -9.94 7.47 25.24
N LEU A 324 -9.78 6.78 26.38
CA LEU A 324 -8.59 5.96 26.65
C LEU A 324 -8.50 4.77 25.68
N ALA A 325 -9.62 4.10 25.41
CA ALA A 325 -9.72 3.02 24.44
C ALA A 325 -9.35 3.52 23.01
N SER A 326 -9.82 4.71 22.64
CA SER A 326 -9.46 5.34 21.34
C SER A 326 -7.96 5.61 21.25
N ALA A 327 -7.34 6.15 22.31
CA ALA A 327 -5.89 6.37 22.35
C ALA A 327 -5.12 5.04 22.24
N LEU A 328 -5.53 4.00 22.98
CA LEU A 328 -4.97 2.65 22.86
C LEU A 328 -5.15 2.10 21.43
N GLY A 329 -6.33 2.30 20.84
CA GLY A 329 -6.63 1.93 19.45
C GLY A 329 -5.65 2.56 18.46
N GLY A 330 -5.29 3.83 18.67
CA GLY A 330 -4.29 4.53 17.87
C GLY A 330 -2.89 3.92 18.00
N VAL A 331 -2.44 3.58 19.22
CA VAL A 331 -1.17 2.86 19.46
C VAL A 331 -1.16 1.53 18.72
N CYS A 332 -2.24 0.73 18.87
CA CYS A 332 -2.37 -0.58 18.24
C CYS A 332 -2.38 -0.47 16.71
N TRP A 333 -3.12 0.51 16.17
CA TRP A 333 -3.21 0.78 14.74
C TRP A 333 -1.85 1.05 14.12
N ILE A 334 -1.07 1.99 14.69
CA ILE A 334 0.24 2.34 14.11
C ILE A 334 1.25 1.20 14.27
N ALA A 335 1.18 0.43 15.36
CA ALA A 335 2.05 -0.72 15.57
C ALA A 335 1.85 -1.78 14.49
N VAL A 336 0.60 -2.09 14.14
CA VAL A 336 0.28 -3.05 13.07
C VAL A 336 0.58 -2.47 11.71
N LEU A 337 0.05 -1.28 11.38
CA LEU A 337 0.20 -0.67 10.06
C LEU A 337 1.68 -0.47 9.68
N SER A 338 2.48 0.10 10.59
CA SER A 338 3.91 0.32 10.35
C SER A 338 4.69 -0.99 10.22
N SER A 339 4.32 -2.03 10.99
CA SER A 339 5.01 -3.32 10.91
C SER A 339 4.72 -4.05 9.60
N LEU A 340 3.45 -4.05 9.18
CA LEU A 340 3.04 -4.64 7.91
C LEU A 340 3.59 -3.87 6.71
N HIS A 341 3.60 -2.53 6.77
CA HIS A 341 4.14 -1.70 5.70
C HIS A 341 5.65 -1.91 5.49
N VAL A 342 6.43 -1.97 6.59
CA VAL A 342 7.86 -2.29 6.53
C VAL A 342 8.07 -3.71 6.00
N SER A 343 7.29 -4.70 6.46
CA SER A 343 7.38 -6.07 5.96
C SER A 343 7.06 -6.16 4.46
N ALA A 344 6.06 -5.41 3.97
CA ALA A 344 5.77 -5.34 2.54
C ALA A 344 6.93 -4.71 1.75
N GLN A 345 7.52 -3.62 2.25
CA GLN A 345 8.65 -2.96 1.58
C GLN A 345 9.89 -3.87 1.49
N THR A 346 10.22 -4.57 2.57
CA THR A 346 11.40 -5.44 2.63
C THR A 346 11.24 -6.74 1.83
N ALA A 347 10.01 -7.13 1.51
CA ALA A 347 9.71 -8.28 0.66
C ALA A 347 9.81 -7.98 -0.85
N LEU A 348 10.07 -6.73 -1.23
CA LEU A 348 9.95 -6.25 -2.61
C LEU A 348 11.29 -5.68 -3.12
N PRO A 349 11.86 -6.22 -4.22
CA PRO A 349 12.98 -5.58 -4.93
C PRO A 349 12.52 -4.27 -5.59
N ASP A 350 13.50 -3.40 -5.87
CA ASP A 350 13.25 -2.03 -6.35
C ASP A 350 12.37 -1.97 -7.60
N TRP A 351 12.58 -2.89 -8.56
CA TRP A 351 11.88 -2.88 -9.85
C TRP A 351 10.36 -3.15 -9.74
N VAL A 352 9.89 -3.79 -8.66
CA VAL A 352 8.45 -4.10 -8.45
C VAL A 352 7.89 -3.44 -7.20
N ARG A 353 8.70 -2.69 -6.45
CA ARG A 353 8.32 -2.14 -5.14
C ARG A 353 7.04 -1.30 -5.19
N ALA A 354 6.93 -0.37 -6.12
CA ALA A 354 5.74 0.48 -6.25
C ALA A 354 4.47 -0.35 -6.51
N ARG A 355 4.56 -1.36 -7.38
CA ARG A 355 3.43 -2.25 -7.73
C ARG A 355 3.05 -3.17 -6.57
N GLY A 356 4.03 -3.76 -5.89
CA GLY A 356 3.79 -4.59 -4.72
C GLY A 356 3.17 -3.82 -3.55
N LEU A 357 3.60 -2.58 -3.33
CA LEU A 357 2.99 -1.70 -2.34
C LEU A 357 1.57 -1.28 -2.73
N SER A 358 1.29 -1.07 -4.03
CA SER A 358 -0.08 -0.83 -4.48
C SER A 358 -0.98 -2.04 -4.23
N ILE A 359 -0.48 -3.28 -4.40
CA ILE A 359 -1.22 -4.50 -4.04
C ILE A 359 -1.47 -4.57 -2.53
N PHE A 360 -0.46 -4.23 -1.71
CA PHE A 360 -0.64 -4.14 -0.25
C PHE A 360 -1.73 -3.13 0.13
N LEU A 361 -1.74 -1.94 -0.49
CA LEU A 361 -2.79 -0.93 -0.27
C LEU A 361 -4.15 -1.42 -0.75
N THR A 362 -4.22 -2.13 -1.88
CA THR A 362 -5.46 -2.76 -2.36
C THR A 362 -6.02 -3.73 -1.34
N VAL A 363 -5.20 -4.62 -0.77
CA VAL A 363 -5.64 -5.56 0.26
C VAL A 363 -6.05 -4.85 1.54
N PHE A 364 -5.28 -3.85 1.98
CA PHE A 364 -5.58 -3.03 3.15
C PHE A 364 -6.93 -2.31 3.02
N PHE A 365 -7.12 -1.53 1.96
CA PHE A 365 -8.34 -0.75 1.76
C PHE A 365 -9.53 -1.63 1.37
N GLY A 366 -9.30 -2.75 0.69
CA GLY A 366 -10.34 -3.76 0.42
C GLY A 366 -10.86 -4.41 1.70
N ALA A 367 -9.96 -4.77 2.62
CA ALA A 367 -10.34 -5.29 3.94
C ALA A 367 -11.09 -4.24 4.78
N MET A 368 -10.66 -2.98 4.74
CA MET A 368 -11.34 -1.87 5.42
C MET A 368 -12.73 -1.64 4.86
N SER A 369 -12.87 -1.56 3.53
CA SER A 369 -14.15 -1.31 2.88
C SER A 369 -15.13 -2.48 3.06
N GLY A 370 -14.69 -3.70 2.72
CA GLY A 370 -15.51 -4.91 2.88
C GLY A 370 -15.86 -5.18 4.35
N GLY A 371 -14.91 -4.97 5.26
CA GLY A 371 -15.14 -5.09 6.70
C GLY A 371 -16.15 -4.06 7.21
N SER A 372 -16.08 -2.80 6.77
CA SER A 372 -17.07 -1.77 7.16
C SER A 372 -18.49 -2.18 6.78
N LEU A 373 -18.69 -2.67 5.55
CA LEU A 373 -20.00 -3.16 5.11
C LEU A 373 -20.46 -4.38 5.92
N LEU A 374 -19.56 -5.34 6.17
CA LEU A 374 -19.84 -6.52 6.98
C LEU A 374 -20.29 -6.15 8.39
N TRP A 375 -19.53 -5.29 9.07
CA TRP A 375 -19.83 -4.89 10.45
C TRP A 375 -21.06 -3.99 10.53
N GLY A 376 -21.28 -3.13 9.54
CA GLY A 376 -22.51 -2.36 9.42
C GLY A 376 -23.75 -3.26 9.31
N GLN A 377 -23.66 -4.34 8.52
CA GLN A 377 -24.75 -5.31 8.38
C GLN A 377 -24.97 -6.08 9.68
N ILE A 378 -23.91 -6.56 10.34
CA ILE A 378 -24.02 -7.27 11.61
C ILE A 378 -24.62 -6.36 12.69
N ALA A 379 -24.17 -5.09 12.75
CA ALA A 379 -24.71 -4.11 13.68
C ALA A 379 -26.20 -3.79 13.41
N SER A 380 -26.65 -3.77 12.16
CA SER A 380 -28.05 -3.56 11.81
C SER A 380 -28.97 -4.72 12.25
N ILE A 381 -28.43 -5.94 12.33
CA ILE A 381 -29.20 -7.15 12.73
C ILE A 381 -29.12 -7.38 14.23
N GLY A 382 -27.91 -7.31 14.79
CA GLY A 382 -27.64 -7.72 16.18
C GLY A 382 -27.28 -6.57 17.13
N GLY A 383 -27.26 -5.33 16.65
CA GLY A 383 -26.82 -4.15 17.40
C GLY A 383 -25.32 -3.93 17.40
N ILE A 384 -24.91 -2.69 17.73
CA ILE A 384 -23.51 -2.22 17.70
C ILE A 384 -22.63 -3.05 18.63
N SER A 385 -23.08 -3.31 19.88
CA SER A 385 -22.30 -4.08 20.86
C SER A 385 -22.02 -5.50 20.38
N THR A 386 -22.99 -6.16 19.74
CA THR A 386 -22.80 -7.50 19.16
C THR A 386 -21.76 -7.49 18.05
N ALA A 387 -21.82 -6.52 17.13
CA ALA A 387 -20.83 -6.38 16.08
C ALA A 387 -19.42 -6.17 16.64
N LEU A 388 -19.26 -5.30 17.64
CA LEU A 388 -17.99 -5.02 18.31
C LEU A 388 -17.43 -6.26 19.02
N LEU A 389 -18.27 -7.06 19.73
CA LEU A 389 -17.83 -8.28 20.40
C LEU A 389 -17.41 -9.38 19.44
N ILE A 390 -18.16 -9.58 18.35
CA ILE A 390 -17.78 -10.54 17.31
C ILE A 390 -16.47 -10.11 16.64
N ALA A 391 -16.32 -8.81 16.33
CA ALA A 391 -15.10 -8.28 15.77
C ALA A 391 -13.92 -8.41 16.75
N SER A 392 -14.14 -8.18 18.04
CA SER A 392 -13.14 -8.38 19.10
C SER A 392 -12.66 -9.84 19.14
N ALA A 393 -13.58 -10.78 19.19
CA ALA A 393 -13.26 -12.21 19.19
C ALA A 393 -12.50 -12.62 17.92
N GLY A 394 -12.95 -12.12 16.76
CA GLY A 394 -12.29 -12.36 15.48
C GLY A 394 -10.88 -11.78 15.41
N ALA A 395 -10.66 -10.56 15.88
CA ALA A 395 -9.34 -9.93 15.94
C ALA A 395 -8.37 -10.72 16.84
N ALA A 396 -8.84 -11.22 17.98
CA ALA A 396 -8.05 -12.08 18.86
C ALA A 396 -7.72 -13.42 18.20
N LEU A 397 -8.70 -14.05 17.54
CA LEU A 397 -8.55 -15.36 16.87
C LEU A 397 -7.62 -15.28 15.66
N MET A 398 -7.54 -14.14 14.97
CA MET A 398 -6.63 -13.97 13.84
C MET A 398 -5.15 -14.09 14.23
N VAL A 399 -4.79 -13.83 15.50
CA VAL A 399 -3.39 -13.97 15.94
C VAL A 399 -2.90 -15.43 15.78
N PRO A 400 -3.52 -16.46 16.37
CA PRO A 400 -3.08 -17.83 16.17
C PRO A 400 -3.29 -18.31 14.72
N LEU A 401 -4.35 -17.91 14.03
CA LEU A 401 -4.65 -18.32 12.65
C LEU A 401 -3.57 -17.86 11.67
N THR A 402 -3.05 -16.65 11.85
CA THR A 402 -2.00 -16.09 10.97
C THR A 402 -0.58 -16.27 11.51
N TRP A 403 -0.39 -16.98 12.63
CA TRP A 403 0.91 -17.10 13.28
C TRP A 403 1.99 -17.74 12.40
N ARG A 404 1.58 -18.63 11.48
CA ARG A 404 2.50 -19.27 10.52
C ARG A 404 2.95 -18.31 9.40
N ALA A 405 2.20 -17.25 9.13
CA ALA A 405 2.53 -16.22 8.15
C ALA A 405 3.54 -15.22 8.77
N LYS A 406 4.82 -15.60 8.86
CA LYS A 406 5.86 -14.80 9.50
C LYS A 406 6.18 -13.54 8.70
N LEU A 407 6.40 -12.43 9.41
CA LEU A 407 6.76 -11.14 8.82
C LEU A 407 8.30 -11.01 8.68
N ASN A 408 8.72 -10.01 7.89
CA ASN A 408 10.13 -9.65 7.68
C ASN A 408 11.01 -10.77 7.13
N GLN A 409 10.43 -11.78 6.51
CA GLN A 409 11.20 -12.88 5.88
C GLN A 409 12.12 -12.39 4.75
N GLY A 410 11.84 -11.20 4.19
CA GLY A 410 12.70 -10.56 3.19
C GLY A 410 13.93 -9.87 3.75
N MET A 411 14.03 -9.62 5.05
CA MET A 411 15.14 -8.86 5.66
C MET A 411 16.50 -9.54 5.58
N GLY A 412 16.55 -10.83 5.29
CA GLY A 412 17.81 -11.59 5.13
C GLY A 412 18.09 -12.00 3.68
N GLN A 413 17.22 -11.62 2.74
CA GLN A 413 17.38 -11.98 1.34
C GLN A 413 18.06 -10.84 0.58
N ASP A 414 19.07 -11.16 -0.20
CA ASP A 414 19.67 -10.22 -1.14
C ASP A 414 18.76 -10.07 -2.35
N LEU A 415 17.92 -9.02 -2.33
CA LEU A 415 17.00 -8.67 -3.42
C LEU A 415 17.62 -7.72 -4.46
N ALA A 416 18.90 -7.35 -4.31
CA ALA A 416 19.60 -6.55 -5.31
C ALA A 416 19.77 -7.35 -6.62
N PRO A 417 19.72 -6.68 -7.78
CA PRO A 417 20.00 -7.35 -9.06
C PRO A 417 21.38 -7.99 -9.05
N SER A 418 21.45 -9.28 -9.37
CA SER A 418 22.70 -10.03 -9.33
C SER A 418 23.53 -9.94 -10.61
N MET A 419 22.89 -9.59 -11.74
CA MET A 419 23.50 -9.45 -13.08
C MET A 419 24.38 -10.65 -13.49
N HIS A 420 24.06 -11.86 -12.98
CA HIS A 420 24.91 -13.06 -13.18
C HIS A 420 24.54 -13.88 -14.41
N TRP A 421 23.43 -13.59 -15.05
CA TRP A 421 23.09 -14.22 -16.31
C TRP A 421 23.91 -13.59 -17.44
N PRO A 422 24.55 -14.40 -18.32
CA PRO A 422 25.24 -13.85 -19.47
C PRO A 422 24.24 -13.17 -20.41
N GLU A 423 24.70 -12.13 -21.11
CA GLU A 423 23.88 -11.55 -22.16
C GLU A 423 23.55 -12.62 -23.22
N PRO A 424 22.27 -12.78 -23.57
CA PRO A 424 21.89 -13.77 -24.57
C PRO A 424 22.42 -13.37 -25.95
N VAL A 425 23.15 -14.28 -26.60
CA VAL A 425 23.69 -14.06 -27.93
C VAL A 425 22.56 -14.28 -28.94
N VAL A 426 22.19 -13.22 -29.65
CA VAL A 426 21.20 -13.28 -30.74
C VAL A 426 21.92 -13.13 -32.07
N THR A 427 21.74 -14.11 -32.95
CA THR A 427 22.19 -14.00 -34.34
C THR A 427 21.10 -13.31 -35.19
N GLY A 428 21.28 -12.02 -35.50
CA GLY A 428 20.32 -11.20 -36.25
C GLY A 428 19.55 -10.19 -35.38
N ASP A 429 18.77 -9.32 -36.01
CA ASP A 429 17.91 -8.35 -35.34
C ASP A 429 16.71 -9.10 -34.73
N ALA A 430 16.75 -9.36 -33.42
CA ALA A 430 15.57 -9.79 -32.69
C ALA A 430 14.75 -8.56 -32.30
N PRO A 431 13.57 -8.32 -32.91
CA PRO A 431 12.73 -7.19 -32.57
C PRO A 431 12.29 -7.31 -31.13
N SER A 432 12.42 -6.23 -30.36
CA SER A 432 12.23 -6.19 -28.92
C SER A 432 10.83 -6.62 -28.44
N ASP A 433 9.82 -6.50 -29.28
CA ASP A 433 8.41 -6.80 -28.95
C ASP A 433 7.94 -8.19 -29.44
N HIS A 434 8.83 -9.01 -30.05
CA HIS A 434 8.50 -10.37 -30.47
C HIS A 434 8.43 -11.35 -29.30
N GLY A 435 7.44 -12.21 -29.32
CA GLY A 435 7.21 -13.28 -28.35
C GLY A 435 6.00 -14.14 -28.74
N PRO A 436 5.75 -15.21 -28.00
CA PRO A 436 6.44 -15.62 -26.79
C PRO A 436 7.85 -16.16 -27.01
N VAL A 437 8.71 -16.01 -26.01
CA VAL A 437 10.05 -16.62 -25.97
C VAL A 437 10.00 -17.81 -25.05
N MET A 438 10.41 -18.98 -25.52
CA MET A 438 10.56 -20.17 -24.67
C MET A 438 12.03 -20.32 -24.28
N ILE A 439 12.26 -20.43 -22.99
CA ILE A 439 13.60 -20.68 -22.43
C ILE A 439 13.65 -22.12 -21.96
N GLN A 440 14.71 -22.84 -22.31
CA GLN A 440 14.98 -24.21 -21.88
C GLN A 440 16.35 -24.29 -21.20
N VAL A 441 16.43 -25.05 -20.11
CA VAL A 441 17.68 -25.35 -19.41
C VAL A 441 17.78 -26.85 -19.19
N SER A 442 18.87 -27.47 -19.67
CA SER A 442 19.11 -28.90 -19.52
C SER A 442 20.06 -29.15 -18.36
N TYR A 443 19.66 -30.06 -17.46
CA TYR A 443 20.42 -30.51 -16.30
C TYR A 443 20.72 -32.02 -16.40
N GLN A 444 21.89 -32.42 -15.90
CA GLN A 444 22.25 -33.83 -15.69
C GLN A 444 22.39 -34.08 -14.21
N ILE A 445 21.53 -34.93 -13.60
CA ILE A 445 21.41 -35.08 -12.15
C ILE A 445 21.50 -36.54 -11.76
N ALA A 446 22.46 -36.86 -10.92
CA ALA A 446 22.62 -38.22 -10.39
C ALA A 446 21.37 -38.70 -9.65
N ALA A 447 21.06 -39.99 -9.71
CA ALA A 447 19.88 -40.57 -9.09
C ALA A 447 19.77 -40.26 -7.58
N ALA A 448 20.92 -40.23 -6.88
CA ALA A 448 20.99 -39.91 -5.44
C ALA A 448 20.56 -38.46 -5.13
N ASP A 449 20.80 -37.51 -6.05
CA ASP A 449 20.58 -36.09 -5.85
C ASP A 449 19.20 -35.60 -6.36
N GLN A 450 18.45 -36.45 -7.08
CA GLN A 450 17.14 -36.09 -7.64
C GLN A 450 16.14 -35.60 -6.60
N PRO A 451 16.03 -36.14 -5.38
CA PRO A 451 15.09 -35.60 -4.38
C PRO A 451 15.43 -34.14 -3.97
N ALA A 452 16.72 -33.86 -3.75
CA ALA A 452 17.17 -32.48 -3.42
C ALA A 452 16.98 -31.54 -4.61
N PHE A 453 17.33 -31.99 -5.82
CA PHE A 453 17.09 -31.24 -7.06
C PHE A 453 15.62 -30.87 -7.23
N HIS A 454 14.68 -31.81 -7.06
CA HIS A 454 13.25 -31.53 -7.16
C HIS A 454 12.76 -30.52 -6.12
N GLN A 455 13.34 -30.51 -4.93
CA GLN A 455 13.00 -29.51 -3.92
C GLN A 455 13.44 -28.12 -4.35
N LEU A 456 14.70 -27.95 -4.78
CA LEU A 456 15.24 -26.68 -5.24
C LEU A 456 14.52 -26.17 -6.50
N MET A 457 14.16 -27.07 -7.43
CA MET A 457 13.42 -26.72 -8.65
C MET A 457 12.02 -26.19 -8.37
N ARG A 458 11.35 -26.63 -7.29
CA ARG A 458 10.07 -26.03 -6.85
C ARG A 458 10.25 -24.58 -6.39
N GLU A 459 11.36 -24.27 -5.76
CA GLU A 459 11.68 -22.88 -5.36
C GLU A 459 12.06 -22.04 -6.59
N LEU A 460 12.84 -22.62 -7.51
CA LEU A 460 13.20 -21.97 -8.78
C LEU A 460 11.98 -21.67 -9.63
N ALA A 461 10.98 -22.55 -9.69
CA ALA A 461 9.72 -22.30 -10.37
C ALA A 461 8.99 -21.05 -9.86
N ARG A 462 9.03 -20.80 -8.54
CA ARG A 462 8.48 -19.56 -7.97
C ARG A 462 9.31 -18.35 -8.37
N SER A 463 10.63 -18.48 -8.41
CA SER A 463 11.54 -17.41 -8.87
C SER A 463 11.26 -17.05 -10.32
N ARG A 464 11.15 -18.03 -11.24
CA ARG A 464 10.81 -17.79 -12.66
C ARG A 464 9.46 -17.04 -12.80
N ARG A 465 8.45 -17.48 -12.04
CA ARG A 465 7.13 -16.83 -12.05
C ARG A 465 7.18 -15.41 -11.47
N ARG A 466 7.97 -15.16 -10.41
CA ARG A 466 8.18 -13.80 -9.88
C ARG A 466 8.75 -12.86 -10.92
N GLY A 467 9.68 -13.33 -11.74
CA GLY A 467 10.29 -12.56 -12.84
C GLY A 467 9.36 -12.29 -14.03
N GLY A 468 8.19 -12.95 -14.07
CA GLY A 468 7.21 -12.80 -15.16
C GLY A 468 7.10 -14.02 -16.08
N GLY A 469 7.89 -15.07 -15.84
CA GLY A 469 7.79 -16.35 -16.56
C GLY A 469 6.48 -17.08 -16.32
N TYR A 470 5.95 -17.75 -17.32
CA TYR A 470 4.73 -18.55 -17.25
C TYR A 470 4.90 -19.90 -17.95
N GLY A 471 3.97 -20.82 -17.74
CA GLY A 471 4.05 -22.16 -18.35
C GLY A 471 5.27 -22.96 -17.91
N TRP A 472 5.78 -22.73 -16.68
CA TRP A 472 6.95 -23.44 -16.19
C TRP A 472 6.69 -24.94 -16.06
N THR A 473 7.61 -25.75 -16.62
CA THR A 473 7.61 -27.20 -16.54
C THR A 473 9.01 -27.72 -16.24
N LEU A 474 9.07 -28.87 -15.57
CA LEU A 474 10.27 -29.67 -15.40
C LEU A 474 9.96 -31.07 -15.92
N LEU A 475 10.62 -31.46 -16.98
CA LEU A 475 10.44 -32.76 -17.64
C LEU A 475 11.70 -33.61 -17.44
N ARG A 476 11.51 -34.90 -17.26
CA ARG A 476 12.60 -35.88 -17.27
C ARG A 476 12.65 -36.53 -18.65
N ASP A 477 13.83 -36.69 -19.19
CA ASP A 477 14.05 -37.37 -20.44
C ASP A 477 13.70 -38.87 -20.29
N ALA A 478 12.94 -39.42 -21.24
CA ALA A 478 12.53 -40.81 -21.20
C ALA A 478 13.65 -41.77 -21.58
N GLU A 479 14.61 -41.32 -22.41
CA GLU A 479 15.75 -42.10 -22.87
C GLU A 479 16.97 -41.94 -21.95
N GLN A 480 17.11 -40.78 -21.30
CA GLN A 480 18.19 -40.44 -20.37
C GLN A 480 17.60 -40.07 -19.00
N PRO A 481 17.44 -41.05 -18.08
CA PRO A 481 16.79 -40.85 -16.78
C PRO A 481 17.48 -39.86 -15.83
N ASP A 482 18.71 -39.50 -16.06
CA ASP A 482 19.52 -38.52 -15.36
C ASP A 482 19.39 -37.11 -15.95
N ARG A 483 18.79 -36.97 -17.16
CA ARG A 483 18.58 -35.70 -17.83
C ARG A 483 17.22 -35.12 -17.49
N PHE A 484 17.22 -33.86 -17.05
CA PHE A 484 16.04 -33.04 -16.78
C PHE A 484 16.06 -31.77 -17.63
N VAL A 485 14.89 -31.36 -18.14
CA VAL A 485 14.71 -30.14 -18.91
C VAL A 485 13.71 -29.25 -18.19
N GLU A 486 14.20 -28.10 -17.72
CA GLU A 486 13.36 -26.98 -17.27
C GLU A 486 12.94 -26.19 -18.49
N SER A 487 11.66 -25.79 -18.60
CA SER A 487 11.22 -24.84 -19.60
C SER A 487 10.18 -23.88 -19.06
N TRP A 488 10.19 -22.64 -19.58
CA TRP A 488 9.16 -21.63 -19.29
C TRP A 488 9.08 -20.65 -20.47
N TYR A 489 8.00 -19.89 -20.50
CA TYR A 489 7.76 -18.86 -21.51
C TYR A 489 7.84 -17.46 -20.90
N GLU A 490 8.24 -16.50 -21.71
CA GLU A 490 8.15 -15.07 -21.46
C GLU A 490 7.40 -14.37 -22.58
N ALA A 491 6.70 -13.27 -22.25
CA ALA A 491 5.74 -12.66 -23.17
C ALA A 491 6.40 -12.03 -24.40
N SER A 492 7.65 -11.59 -24.30
CA SER A 492 8.44 -11.03 -25.40
C SER A 492 9.94 -11.08 -25.09
N TRP A 493 10.76 -10.86 -26.12
CA TRP A 493 12.21 -10.73 -25.96
C TRP A 493 12.61 -9.59 -25.02
N ALA A 494 11.95 -8.44 -25.12
CA ALA A 494 12.18 -7.34 -24.18
C ALA A 494 11.83 -7.72 -22.72
N GLN A 495 10.81 -8.54 -22.52
CA GLN A 495 10.48 -9.04 -21.19
C GLN A 495 11.55 -10.00 -20.66
N HIS A 496 12.12 -10.82 -21.53
CA HIS A 496 13.24 -11.70 -21.21
C HIS A 496 14.48 -10.90 -20.78
N LEU A 497 14.87 -9.87 -21.53
CA LEU A 497 15.98 -8.99 -21.17
C LEU A 497 15.74 -8.29 -19.82
N ARG A 498 14.50 -7.81 -19.56
CA ARG A 498 14.16 -7.26 -18.25
C ARG A 498 14.23 -8.30 -17.13
N HIS A 499 13.95 -9.57 -17.40
CA HIS A 499 14.11 -10.64 -16.42
C HIS A 499 15.58 -10.80 -16.01
N HIS A 500 16.53 -10.70 -16.96
CA HIS A 500 17.97 -10.70 -16.65
C HIS A 500 18.36 -9.63 -15.63
N GLU A 501 17.80 -8.42 -15.76
CA GLU A 501 18.03 -7.31 -14.83
C GLU A 501 17.32 -7.48 -13.47
N ARG A 502 16.32 -8.38 -13.38
CA ARG A 502 15.46 -8.59 -12.20
C ARG A 502 15.88 -9.75 -11.31
N VAL A 503 16.73 -10.64 -11.79
CA VAL A 503 17.22 -11.78 -11.02
C VAL A 503 18.04 -11.28 -9.84
N SER A 504 17.65 -11.68 -8.63
CA SER A 504 18.24 -11.21 -7.39
C SER A 504 19.45 -12.02 -6.94
N GLY A 505 20.23 -11.52 -5.97
CA GLY A 505 21.31 -12.26 -5.32
C GLY A 505 20.79 -13.55 -4.67
N ALA A 506 19.60 -13.53 -4.07
CA ALA A 506 18.96 -14.73 -3.52
C ALA A 506 18.62 -15.77 -4.60
N ASP A 507 18.16 -15.33 -5.77
CA ASP A 507 17.90 -16.23 -6.89
C ASP A 507 19.21 -16.83 -7.44
N ARG A 508 20.30 -16.04 -7.46
CA ARG A 508 21.63 -16.54 -7.81
C ARG A 508 22.08 -17.65 -6.88
N GLN A 509 21.97 -17.46 -5.57
CA GLN A 509 22.34 -18.48 -4.58
C GLN A 509 21.57 -19.79 -4.79
N LEU A 510 20.25 -19.70 -5.07
CA LEU A 510 19.42 -20.86 -5.40
C LEU A 510 19.91 -21.55 -6.69
N GLN A 511 20.23 -20.79 -7.73
CA GLN A 511 20.74 -21.34 -8.99
C GLN A 511 22.12 -21.96 -8.83
N ASP A 512 23.00 -21.38 -8.01
CA ASP A 512 24.32 -21.96 -7.70
C ASP A 512 24.19 -23.31 -6.96
N GLN A 513 23.22 -23.43 -6.02
CA GLN A 513 22.91 -24.70 -5.37
C GLN A 513 22.43 -25.75 -6.39
N ILE A 514 21.53 -25.40 -7.31
CA ILE A 514 21.06 -26.30 -8.36
C ILE A 514 22.21 -26.69 -9.28
N ARG A 515 23.06 -25.73 -9.65
CA ARG A 515 24.24 -25.98 -10.50
C ARG A 515 25.25 -26.95 -9.84
N SER A 516 25.38 -26.91 -8.51
CA SER A 516 26.29 -27.82 -7.79
C SER A 516 25.82 -29.28 -7.83
N LEU A 517 24.56 -29.57 -8.14
CA LEU A 517 24.03 -30.93 -8.34
C LEU A 517 24.20 -31.43 -9.79
N HIS A 518 24.58 -30.55 -10.71
CA HIS A 518 24.75 -30.89 -12.12
C HIS A 518 26.05 -31.70 -12.33
N GLN A 519 25.94 -32.83 -13.01
CA GLN A 519 27.04 -33.77 -13.25
C GLN A 519 27.71 -33.63 -14.63
N GLY A 520 27.23 -32.72 -15.46
CA GLY A 520 27.79 -32.51 -16.80
C GLY A 520 29.18 -31.86 -16.76
N GLU A 521 30.06 -32.22 -17.71
CA GLU A 521 31.38 -31.58 -17.87
C GLU A 521 31.29 -30.07 -18.22
N THR A 522 30.17 -29.66 -18.82
CA THR A 522 29.86 -28.24 -19.15
C THR A 522 28.72 -27.75 -18.27
N PRO A 523 28.63 -26.41 -18.03
CA PRO A 523 27.48 -25.84 -17.32
C PRO A 523 26.15 -26.23 -17.98
N PRO A 524 25.01 -26.18 -17.25
CA PRO A 524 23.69 -26.44 -17.83
C PRO A 524 23.45 -25.61 -19.09
N VAL A 525 23.06 -26.30 -20.18
CA VAL A 525 22.86 -25.68 -21.48
C VAL A 525 21.55 -24.88 -21.49
N VAL A 526 21.63 -23.61 -21.82
CA VAL A 526 20.46 -22.71 -21.93
C VAL A 526 20.17 -22.47 -23.41
N SER A 527 18.91 -22.66 -23.80
CA SER A 527 18.43 -22.39 -25.16
C SER A 527 17.27 -21.39 -25.14
N HIS A 528 17.29 -20.44 -26.07
CA HIS A 528 16.23 -19.46 -26.28
C HIS A 528 15.54 -19.76 -27.62
N LEU A 529 14.25 -20.05 -27.58
CA LEU A 529 13.47 -20.42 -28.75
C LEU A 529 12.41 -19.34 -29.01
N LEU A 530 12.41 -18.81 -30.23
CA LEU A 530 11.49 -17.80 -30.72
C LEU A 530 10.51 -18.42 -31.71
N ASP A 531 9.25 -17.97 -31.73
CA ASP A 531 8.28 -18.43 -32.72
C ASP A 531 8.67 -17.93 -34.13
N PRO A 532 8.97 -18.83 -35.10
CA PRO A 532 9.41 -18.43 -36.43
C PRO A 532 8.29 -17.78 -37.25
N ALA A 533 7.03 -18.00 -36.95
CA ALA A 533 5.89 -17.47 -37.71
C ALA A 533 5.76 -15.94 -37.62
N ILE A 534 6.36 -15.30 -36.61
CA ILE A 534 6.27 -13.85 -36.38
C ILE A 534 7.37 -13.09 -37.16
N SER A 535 8.45 -13.77 -37.55
CA SER A 535 9.53 -13.15 -38.34
C SER A 535 9.20 -12.92 -39.82
N ALA A 536 8.15 -13.56 -40.34
CA ALA A 536 7.76 -13.49 -41.74
C ALA A 536 6.81 -12.31 -42.09
N GLY A 537 6.34 -11.54 -41.12
CA GLY A 537 5.39 -10.44 -41.30
C GLY A 537 5.98 -9.01 -41.33
N ALA A 538 7.31 -8.87 -41.25
CA ALA A 538 7.99 -7.57 -41.18
C ALA A 538 8.87 -7.28 -42.41
N SER A 539 8.43 -7.70 -43.61
CA SER A 539 9.05 -7.32 -44.91
C SER A 539 8.16 -6.35 -45.68
#